data_65ce66175c04bd1420506fb80617795a
#
_entry.id   65ce66175c04bd1420506fb80617795a
#
_cell.length_a   1.000
_cell.length_b   1.000
_cell.length_c   1.000
_cell.angle_alpha   90.00
_cell.angle_beta   90.00
_cell.angle_gamma   90.00
#
_symmetry.space_group_name_H-M   'P 1'
#
loop_
_entity.id
_entity.type
_entity.pdbx_description
1 polymer ?
#
loop_
_entity_poly.entity_id
_entity_poly.type
_entity_poly.pdbx_seq_one_letter_code
_entity_poly.pdbx_strand_id
1 'polypeptide(L)'
;MKTLKLRIKDKHAAQLNILAGAVNFVWNYVNELSFKHLQRTGKFFSAYDLAAYTKGSGEYLNLHSQTLQAISETHAKARKQFKKAKLNWRTNNPKAKRRSLGWIPFKKTAVKHLSTRQSGKKSLKSTIQLSLAKGKKLTIDLWDSYNLALYSINTCELVQDARGRWYACITVKEFPKIKCGTGEVGIDLGCKDSAVSSNGDVLTTKLTHQYAEKLATAQRAKNKKRVKAIHAKIKNTRQDLIHKFTSKLVKANSLIVVGKIKSTSFTSSKLAKSVYDAGWFEIKRQLDYKCANAGCHYIEVNEAYSTQTCSCCGSRQDSPKGRSGLGIRVWFCRSCKTTHNRDVNGAKNILVVGLGRL
;
A
#
# COMPACT_ATOMS: atom_id res chain seq x y z
N MET A 1 4.13 -10.95 9.20
CA MET A 1 4.98 -9.73 9.22
C MET A 1 4.12 -8.48 9.01
N LYS A 2 4.35 -7.41 9.74
CA LYS A 2 3.62 -6.14 9.62
C LYS A 2 4.60 -5.01 9.33
N THR A 3 4.22 -4.02 8.52
CA THR A 3 5.04 -2.83 8.26
C THR A 3 4.40 -1.61 8.92
N LEU A 4 5.15 -0.95 9.78
CA LEU A 4 4.78 0.30 10.43
C LEU A 4 5.39 1.46 9.64
N LYS A 5 4.58 2.43 9.23
CA LYS A 5 5.05 3.62 8.51
C LYS A 5 4.98 4.83 9.41
N LEU A 6 6.12 5.30 9.87
CA LEU A 6 6.29 6.38 10.83
C LEU A 6 6.89 7.62 10.15
N ARG A 7 6.34 8.81 10.43
CA ARG A 7 6.88 10.06 9.91
C ARG A 7 8.18 10.43 10.63
N ILE A 8 9.25 10.72 9.88
CA ILE A 8 10.51 11.26 10.40
C ILE A 8 10.37 12.77 10.56
N LYS A 9 10.94 13.35 11.62
CA LYS A 9 10.98 14.81 11.81
C LYS A 9 11.84 15.47 10.73
N ASP A 10 11.38 16.62 10.25
CA ASP A 10 11.98 17.31 9.09
C ASP A 10 13.43 17.76 9.33
N LYS A 11 13.86 17.96 10.57
CA LYS A 11 15.25 18.31 10.93
C LYS A 11 16.29 17.30 10.41
N HIS A 12 15.90 16.04 10.18
CA HIS A 12 16.78 14.99 9.65
C HIS A 12 16.86 14.97 8.12
N ALA A 13 16.04 15.76 7.41
CA ALA A 13 15.87 15.64 5.96
C ALA A 13 17.17 15.90 5.18
N ALA A 14 17.98 16.89 5.59
CA ALA A 14 19.25 17.23 4.92
C ALA A 14 20.21 16.03 4.94
N GLN A 15 20.44 15.44 6.10
CA GLN A 15 21.34 14.29 6.27
C GLN A 15 20.83 13.06 5.53
N LEU A 16 19.52 12.81 5.55
CA LEU A 16 18.90 11.69 4.81
C LEU A 16 19.01 11.87 3.30
N ASN A 17 18.96 13.10 2.79
CA ASN A 17 19.16 13.37 1.37
C ASN A 17 20.60 13.07 0.93
N ILE A 18 21.60 13.35 1.76
CA ILE A 18 23.01 13.01 1.50
C ILE A 18 23.17 11.49 1.45
N LEU A 19 22.67 10.75 2.45
CA LEU A 19 22.74 9.29 2.47
C LEU A 19 21.98 8.66 1.29
N ALA A 20 20.83 9.20 0.89
CA ALA A 20 20.11 8.74 -0.28
C ALA A 20 20.90 8.98 -1.58
N GLY A 21 21.70 10.03 -1.64
CA GLY A 21 22.65 10.27 -2.74
C GLY A 21 23.67 9.16 -2.83
N ALA A 22 24.27 8.77 -1.71
CA ALA A 22 25.21 7.65 -1.64
C ALA A 22 24.55 6.31 -2.03
N VAL A 23 23.34 6.03 -1.59
CA VAL A 23 22.56 4.86 -2.02
C VAL A 23 22.30 4.87 -3.53
N ASN A 24 21.94 6.02 -4.10
CA ASN A 24 21.74 6.15 -5.55
C ASN A 24 23.04 5.89 -6.34
N PHE A 25 24.18 6.34 -5.82
CA PHE A 25 25.48 6.07 -6.42
C PHE A 25 25.76 4.57 -6.47
N VAL A 26 25.63 3.86 -5.35
CA VAL A 26 25.80 2.40 -5.30
C VAL A 26 24.82 1.69 -6.21
N TRP A 27 23.55 2.07 -6.22
CA TRP A 27 22.54 1.51 -7.12
C TRP A 27 22.94 1.62 -8.58
N ASN A 28 23.40 2.80 -9.00
CA ASN A 28 23.81 3.05 -10.38
C ASN A 28 25.06 2.26 -10.77
N TYR A 29 26.01 2.17 -9.87
CA TYR A 29 27.21 1.35 -10.05
C TYR A 29 26.87 -0.14 -10.25
N VAL A 30 26.06 -0.71 -9.34
CA VAL A 30 25.62 -2.12 -9.43
C VAL A 30 24.83 -2.37 -10.72
N ASN A 31 23.99 -1.41 -11.11
CA ASN A 31 23.16 -1.49 -12.31
C ASN A 31 24.01 -1.53 -13.58
N GLU A 32 25.00 -0.66 -13.69
CA GLU A 32 25.94 -0.61 -14.81
C GLU A 32 26.81 -1.86 -14.87
N LEU A 33 27.38 -2.26 -13.74
CA LEU A 33 28.21 -3.45 -13.61
C LEU A 33 27.45 -4.71 -14.04
N SER A 34 26.23 -4.88 -13.53
CA SER A 34 25.38 -6.03 -13.87
C SER A 34 25.01 -6.05 -15.37
N PHE A 35 24.77 -4.88 -15.97
CA PHE A 35 24.47 -4.77 -17.39
C PHE A 35 25.68 -5.10 -18.27
N LYS A 36 26.86 -4.56 -17.95
CA LYS A 36 28.11 -4.88 -18.68
C LYS A 36 28.48 -6.36 -18.59
N HIS A 37 28.27 -6.98 -17.42
CA HIS A 37 28.50 -8.41 -17.26
C HIS A 37 27.56 -9.24 -18.14
N LEU A 38 26.26 -8.87 -18.18
CA LEU A 38 25.29 -9.51 -19.07
C LEU A 38 25.71 -9.43 -20.54
N GLN A 39 26.20 -8.25 -20.99
CA GLN A 39 26.65 -8.07 -22.38
C GLN A 39 27.84 -8.95 -22.73
N ARG A 40 28.75 -9.22 -21.77
CA ARG A 40 29.93 -10.03 -21.99
C ARG A 40 29.70 -11.52 -21.89
N THR A 41 28.82 -11.97 -21.00
CA THR A 41 28.69 -13.38 -20.60
C THR A 41 27.31 -13.97 -20.89
N GLY A 42 26.32 -13.17 -21.29
CA GLY A 42 24.93 -13.59 -21.41
C GLY A 42 24.24 -13.91 -20.06
N LYS A 43 24.96 -13.78 -18.95
CA LYS A 43 24.48 -14.11 -17.61
C LYS A 43 24.37 -12.87 -16.72
N PHE A 44 23.43 -12.88 -15.79
CA PHE A 44 23.31 -11.82 -14.79
C PHE A 44 24.08 -12.15 -13.52
N PHE A 45 24.68 -11.13 -12.91
CA PHE A 45 25.15 -11.26 -11.53
C PHE A 45 24.01 -11.56 -10.56
N SER A 46 24.27 -12.45 -9.60
CA SER A 46 23.45 -12.59 -8.40
C SER A 46 23.68 -11.42 -7.44
N ALA A 47 22.86 -11.32 -6.39
CA ALA A 47 23.08 -10.32 -5.33
C ALA A 47 24.40 -10.57 -4.58
N TYR A 48 24.80 -11.83 -4.46
CA TYR A 48 26.05 -12.24 -3.81
C TYR A 48 27.27 -11.78 -4.61
N ASP A 49 27.27 -12.02 -5.93
CA ASP A 49 28.35 -11.58 -6.81
C ASP A 49 28.53 -10.05 -6.75
N LEU A 50 27.42 -9.30 -6.78
CA LEU A 50 27.44 -7.84 -6.69
C LEU A 50 27.99 -7.34 -5.34
N ALA A 51 27.83 -8.10 -4.26
CA ALA A 51 28.34 -7.74 -2.94
C ALA A 51 29.87 -7.69 -2.92
N ALA A 52 30.55 -8.57 -3.66
CA ALA A 52 32.02 -8.57 -3.77
C ALA A 52 32.54 -7.24 -4.35
N TYR A 53 31.89 -6.69 -5.35
CA TYR A 53 32.30 -5.43 -6.01
C TYR A 53 31.97 -4.18 -5.19
N THR A 54 31.13 -4.28 -4.16
CA THR A 54 30.79 -3.15 -3.28
C THR A 54 31.45 -3.24 -1.91
N LYS A 55 32.21 -4.30 -1.64
CA LYS A 55 32.94 -4.51 -0.37
C LYS A 55 33.90 -3.35 -0.12
N GLY A 56 33.91 -2.82 1.10
CA GLY A 56 34.77 -1.70 1.52
C GLY A 56 34.22 -0.30 1.17
N SER A 57 33.39 -0.16 0.13
CA SER A 57 32.89 1.16 -0.30
C SER A 57 32.04 1.90 0.76
N GLY A 58 31.51 1.18 1.74
CA GLY A 58 30.70 1.76 2.82
C GLY A 58 31.44 2.80 3.64
N GLU A 59 32.74 2.69 3.81
CA GLU A 59 33.54 3.63 4.58
C GLU A 59 33.57 5.02 3.95
N TYR A 60 33.76 5.10 2.64
CA TYR A 60 33.78 6.34 1.85
C TYR A 60 32.39 6.95 1.70
N LEU A 61 31.37 6.10 1.58
CA LEU A 61 29.97 6.51 1.36
C LEU A 61 29.18 6.71 2.65
N ASN A 62 29.80 6.47 3.80
CA ASN A 62 29.14 6.51 5.12
C ASN A 62 27.89 5.61 5.18
N LEU A 63 27.95 4.43 4.53
CA LEU A 63 26.88 3.44 4.49
C LEU A 63 27.27 2.18 5.26
N HIS A 64 26.34 1.61 6.02
CA HIS A 64 26.56 0.32 6.68
C HIS A 64 26.73 -0.80 5.65
N SER A 65 27.61 -1.78 5.92
CA SER A 65 27.85 -2.91 4.99
C SER A 65 26.59 -3.66 4.59
N GLN A 66 25.67 -3.86 5.54
CA GLN A 66 24.37 -4.48 5.26
C GLN A 66 23.44 -3.61 4.39
N THR A 67 23.62 -2.29 4.40
CA THR A 67 22.89 -1.38 3.47
C THR A 67 23.36 -1.62 2.04
N LEU A 68 24.68 -1.80 1.81
CA LEU A 68 25.24 -2.15 0.51
C LEU A 68 24.69 -3.49 0.00
N GLN A 69 24.68 -4.51 0.87
CA GLN A 69 24.06 -5.80 0.55
C GLN A 69 22.58 -5.67 0.17
N ALA A 70 21.81 -4.92 0.97
CA ALA A 70 20.38 -4.72 0.73
C ALA A 70 20.11 -3.99 -0.61
N ILE A 71 21.00 -3.08 -1.03
CA ILE A 71 20.91 -2.43 -2.34
C ILE A 71 21.10 -3.47 -3.45
N SER A 72 22.12 -4.33 -3.37
CA SER A 72 22.42 -5.38 -4.34
C SER A 72 21.26 -6.41 -4.43
N GLU A 73 20.73 -6.84 -3.29
CA GLU A 73 19.59 -7.75 -3.20
C GLU A 73 18.33 -7.13 -3.85
N THR A 74 18.05 -5.86 -3.54
CA THR A 74 16.90 -5.15 -4.10
C THR A 74 17.05 -4.95 -5.60
N HIS A 75 18.27 -4.63 -6.08
CA HIS A 75 18.59 -4.50 -7.50
C HIS A 75 18.34 -5.81 -8.24
N ALA A 76 18.93 -6.93 -7.77
CA ALA A 76 18.80 -8.24 -8.41
C ALA A 76 17.32 -8.69 -8.44
N LYS A 77 16.58 -8.49 -7.33
CA LYS A 77 15.16 -8.79 -7.24
C LYS A 77 14.32 -7.94 -8.20
N ALA A 78 14.55 -6.64 -8.27
CA ALA A 78 13.82 -5.73 -9.15
C ALA A 78 14.07 -6.07 -10.62
N ARG A 79 15.32 -6.36 -11.01
CA ARG A 79 15.66 -6.78 -12.36
C ARG A 79 14.90 -8.05 -12.77
N LYS A 80 14.87 -9.07 -11.91
CA LYS A 80 14.12 -10.32 -12.14
C LYS A 80 12.63 -10.05 -12.24
N GLN A 81 12.06 -9.24 -11.35
CA GLN A 81 10.64 -8.92 -11.30
C GLN A 81 10.17 -8.17 -12.55
N PHE A 82 10.94 -7.17 -13.00
CA PHE A 82 10.59 -6.36 -14.16
C PHE A 82 11.11 -6.92 -15.49
N LYS A 83 11.81 -8.05 -15.46
CA LYS A 83 12.40 -8.72 -16.65
C LYS A 83 13.23 -7.75 -17.52
N LYS A 84 14.01 -6.86 -16.89
CA LYS A 84 14.83 -5.85 -17.58
C LYS A 84 16.31 -6.17 -17.50
N ALA A 85 17.00 -5.99 -18.63
CA ALA A 85 18.45 -6.11 -18.70
C ALA A 85 19.15 -5.01 -17.89
N LYS A 86 18.63 -3.78 -17.96
CA LYS A 86 19.13 -2.60 -17.23
C LYS A 86 17.96 -1.87 -16.57
N LEU A 87 18.07 -1.54 -15.30
CA LEU A 87 17.08 -0.76 -14.56
C LEU A 87 17.32 0.76 -14.77
N ASN A 88 16.34 1.56 -14.39
CA ASN A 88 16.46 3.02 -14.47
C ASN A 88 17.53 3.52 -13.49
N TRP A 89 18.28 4.52 -13.92
CA TRP A 89 19.20 5.27 -13.07
C TRP A 89 18.46 6.02 -11.98
N ARG A 90 19.09 6.07 -10.82
CA ARG A 90 18.57 6.82 -9.68
C ARG A 90 19.35 8.13 -9.52
N THR A 91 18.65 9.23 -9.33
CA THR A 91 19.27 10.52 -9.03
C THR A 91 18.37 11.34 -8.12
N ASN A 92 18.96 12.03 -7.15
CA ASN A 92 18.27 13.01 -6.30
C ASN A 92 18.61 14.45 -6.70
N ASN A 93 19.32 14.66 -7.82
CA ASN A 93 19.61 16.00 -8.34
C ASN A 93 18.31 16.77 -8.62
N PRO A 94 18.10 17.95 -8.01
CA PRO A 94 16.89 18.75 -8.20
C PRO A 94 16.64 19.17 -9.64
N LYS A 95 17.72 19.34 -10.44
CA LYS A 95 17.68 19.74 -11.85
C LYS A 95 17.34 18.59 -12.80
N ALA A 96 17.38 17.32 -12.34
CA ALA A 96 17.09 16.19 -13.20
C ALA A 96 15.63 16.16 -13.65
N LYS A 97 15.39 15.85 -14.93
CA LYS A 97 14.04 15.70 -15.52
C LYS A 97 13.21 14.66 -14.78
N ARG A 98 13.83 13.57 -14.34
CA ARG A 98 13.22 12.52 -13.50
C ARG A 98 14.06 12.33 -12.25
N ARG A 99 13.55 12.82 -11.13
CA ARG A 99 14.18 12.66 -9.82
C ARG A 99 13.67 11.39 -9.14
N SER A 100 14.59 10.59 -8.62
CA SER A 100 14.27 9.46 -7.75
C SER A 100 13.90 9.95 -6.35
N LEU A 101 12.92 9.32 -5.74
CA LEU A 101 12.62 9.53 -4.33
C LEU A 101 13.73 8.88 -3.47
N GLY A 102 14.04 9.52 -2.36
CA GLY A 102 15.03 8.99 -1.40
C GLY A 102 14.61 7.62 -0.87
N TRP A 103 15.58 6.72 -0.77
CA TRP A 103 15.43 5.38 -0.24
C TRP A 103 16.73 4.91 0.38
N ILE A 104 16.71 4.40 1.62
CA ILE A 104 17.87 3.94 2.36
C ILE A 104 17.44 2.70 3.15
N PRO A 105 17.91 1.48 2.76
CA PRO A 105 17.55 0.25 3.44
C PRO A 105 18.50 -0.07 4.60
N PHE A 106 17.93 -0.57 5.71
CA PHE A 106 18.67 -1.07 6.86
C PHE A 106 18.15 -2.46 7.24
N LYS A 107 19.06 -3.41 7.47
CA LYS A 107 18.74 -4.73 8.01
C LYS A 107 18.65 -4.68 9.56
N LYS A 108 18.16 -5.74 10.18
CA LYS A 108 17.86 -5.85 11.62
C LYS A 108 18.98 -5.34 12.52
N THR A 109 20.22 -5.76 12.28
CA THR A 109 21.36 -5.41 13.15
C THR A 109 21.80 -3.95 13.04
N ALA A 110 21.39 -3.26 11.98
CA ALA A 110 21.69 -1.85 11.76
C ALA A 110 20.65 -0.90 12.35
N VAL A 111 19.61 -1.40 13.00
CA VAL A 111 18.50 -0.59 13.55
C VAL A 111 18.22 -0.96 14.99
N LYS A 112 18.21 0.04 15.87
CA LYS A 112 17.86 -0.12 17.30
C LYS A 112 16.80 0.90 17.69
N HIS A 113 15.75 0.47 18.37
CA HIS A 113 14.83 1.35 19.09
C HIS A 113 15.51 1.82 20.37
N LEU A 114 15.51 3.12 20.63
CA LEU A 114 16.12 3.71 21.82
C LEU A 114 15.08 4.07 22.87
N SER A 115 14.05 4.80 22.49
CA SER A 115 13.04 5.28 23.43
C SER A 115 11.72 5.62 22.73
N THR A 116 10.63 5.51 23.49
CA THR A 116 9.32 6.07 23.14
C THR A 116 8.87 6.97 24.28
N ARG A 117 8.47 8.21 23.97
CA ARG A 117 8.04 9.22 24.93
C ARG A 117 6.70 9.78 24.55
N GLN A 118 5.86 10.07 25.52
CA GLN A 118 4.61 10.79 25.30
C GLN A 118 4.90 12.24 24.90
N SER A 119 4.18 12.74 23.89
CA SER A 119 4.32 14.10 23.37
C SER A 119 2.94 14.71 23.18
N GLY A 120 2.34 15.17 24.29
CA GLY A 120 0.94 15.62 24.33
C GLY A 120 -0.06 14.51 24.67
N LYS A 121 -1.35 14.84 24.78
CA LYS A 121 -2.38 13.94 25.31
C LYS A 121 -2.56 12.63 24.53
N LYS A 122 -2.27 12.59 23.21
CA LYS A 122 -2.51 11.40 22.34
C LYS A 122 -1.40 11.14 21.33
N SER A 123 -0.24 11.77 21.42
CA SER A 123 0.85 11.59 20.48
C SER A 123 2.10 11.04 21.14
N LEU A 124 2.70 10.04 20.50
CA LEU A 124 3.98 9.47 20.92
C LEU A 124 5.09 9.94 19.99
N LYS A 125 6.29 10.01 20.50
CA LYS A 125 7.53 10.22 19.75
C LYS A 125 8.48 9.09 20.07
N SER A 126 8.99 8.43 19.04
CA SER A 126 10.01 7.40 19.18
C SER A 126 11.32 7.84 18.61
N THR A 127 12.40 7.36 19.16
CA THR A 127 13.76 7.60 18.68
C THR A 127 14.36 6.25 18.31
N ILE A 128 14.88 6.17 17.09
CA ILE A 128 15.63 5.01 16.59
C ILE A 128 17.08 5.40 16.32
N GLN A 129 17.97 4.45 16.45
CA GLN A 129 19.38 4.57 16.10
C GLN A 129 19.68 3.67 14.90
N LEU A 130 20.36 4.23 13.91
CA LEU A 130 20.79 3.55 12.71
C LEU A 130 22.32 3.48 12.69
N SER A 131 22.86 2.32 12.42
CA SER A 131 24.31 2.13 12.26
C SER A 131 24.73 2.49 10.85
N LEU A 132 25.76 3.31 10.76
CA LEU A 132 26.44 3.71 9.52
C LEU A 132 27.82 3.04 9.44
N ALA A 133 28.71 3.53 8.58
CA ALA A 133 30.08 3.03 8.49
C ALA A 133 30.92 3.38 9.73
N LYS A 134 31.98 2.59 9.97
CA LYS A 134 33.01 2.85 11.00
C LYS A 134 32.43 3.15 12.39
N GLY A 135 31.39 2.41 12.80
CA GLY A 135 30.77 2.60 14.11
C GLY A 135 29.95 3.89 14.27
N LYS A 136 29.88 4.75 13.25
CA LYS A 136 29.06 5.95 13.27
C LYS A 136 27.59 5.58 13.42
N LYS A 137 26.89 6.36 14.22
CA LYS A 137 25.47 6.15 14.53
C LYS A 137 24.67 7.39 14.17
N LEU A 138 23.50 7.18 13.59
CA LEU A 138 22.55 8.24 13.26
C LEU A 138 21.29 8.05 14.09
N THR A 139 20.98 9.01 14.94
CA THR A 139 19.76 9.01 15.75
C THR A 139 18.66 9.77 15.04
N ILE A 140 17.48 9.17 14.90
CA ILE A 140 16.33 9.71 14.16
C ILE A 140 15.11 9.76 15.03
N ASP A 141 14.45 10.92 15.09
CA ASP A 141 13.18 11.13 15.76
C ASP A 141 12.00 10.88 14.84
N LEU A 142 11.03 10.15 15.34
CA LEU A 142 9.82 9.72 14.63
C LEU A 142 8.57 10.28 15.33
N TRP A 143 7.56 10.64 14.55
CA TRP A 143 6.20 10.73 15.04
C TRP A 143 5.62 9.31 15.09
N ASP A 144 5.30 8.84 16.29
CA ASP A 144 4.90 7.45 16.51
C ASP A 144 3.40 7.35 16.77
N SER A 145 2.69 6.70 15.85
CA SER A 145 1.26 6.40 15.93
C SER A 145 0.96 4.96 16.37
N TYR A 146 2.00 4.15 16.62
CA TYR A 146 1.85 2.72 16.88
C TYR A 146 2.37 2.29 18.26
N ASN A 147 3.10 3.13 18.97
CA ASN A 147 3.91 2.78 20.14
C ASN A 147 4.99 1.74 19.79
N LEU A 148 6.04 2.20 19.13
CA LEU A 148 7.12 1.33 18.60
C LEU A 148 7.79 0.46 19.67
N ALA A 149 7.71 0.84 20.95
CA ALA A 149 8.22 0.04 22.06
C ALA A 149 7.58 -1.34 22.18
N LEU A 150 6.34 -1.51 21.68
CA LEU A 150 5.60 -2.78 21.71
C LEU A 150 6.00 -3.77 20.60
N TYR A 151 6.98 -3.43 19.76
CA TYR A 151 7.26 -4.18 18.55
C TYR A 151 8.73 -4.60 18.46
N SER A 152 8.97 -5.83 17.98
CA SER A 152 10.30 -6.33 17.64
C SER A 152 10.65 -5.95 16.19
N ILE A 153 11.63 -5.06 16.03
CA ILE A 153 12.08 -4.57 14.71
C ILE A 153 12.81 -5.67 13.96
N ASN A 154 12.45 -5.87 12.69
CA ASN A 154 13.13 -6.78 11.78
C ASN A 154 13.97 -6.04 10.72
N THR A 155 13.38 -5.09 9.99
CA THR A 155 14.10 -4.25 9.01
C THR A 155 13.54 -2.84 9.06
N CYS A 156 14.30 -1.88 8.54
CA CYS A 156 13.84 -0.50 8.39
C CYS A 156 14.25 0.05 7.04
N GLU A 157 13.31 0.58 6.30
CA GLU A 157 13.59 1.35 5.09
C GLU A 157 13.19 2.81 5.32
N LEU A 158 14.14 3.71 5.11
CA LEU A 158 13.81 5.14 5.10
C LEU A 158 13.43 5.53 3.68
N VAL A 159 12.21 6.07 3.52
CA VAL A 159 11.65 6.42 2.21
C VAL A 159 11.16 7.85 2.17
N GLN A 160 11.38 8.52 1.03
CA GLN A 160 10.93 9.88 0.80
C GLN A 160 9.64 9.90 -0.03
N ASP A 161 8.67 10.73 0.36
CA ASP A 161 7.48 10.96 -0.46
C ASP A 161 7.74 12.05 -1.55
N ALA A 162 6.78 12.21 -2.48
CA ALA A 162 6.87 13.19 -3.56
C ALA A 162 6.92 14.67 -3.08
N ARG A 163 6.64 14.94 -1.81
CA ARG A 163 6.73 16.27 -1.16
C ARG A 163 8.09 16.49 -0.49
N GLY A 164 8.99 15.49 -0.52
CA GLY A 164 10.28 15.54 0.14
C GLY A 164 10.26 15.11 1.61
N ARG A 165 9.13 14.61 2.12
CA ARG A 165 8.98 14.14 3.50
C ARG A 165 9.51 12.73 3.67
N TRP A 166 10.22 12.49 4.76
CA TRP A 166 10.81 11.19 5.07
C TRP A 166 9.94 10.36 6.02
N TYR A 167 9.95 9.06 5.80
CA TYR A 167 9.25 8.08 6.62
C TYR A 167 10.16 6.89 6.90
N ALA A 168 10.05 6.33 8.10
CA ALA A 168 10.61 5.03 8.44
C ALA A 168 9.54 3.96 8.23
N CYS A 169 9.76 3.06 7.28
CA CYS A 169 8.96 1.87 7.05
C CYS A 169 9.63 0.70 7.79
N ILE A 170 9.14 0.40 8.98
CA ILE A 170 9.72 -0.59 9.90
C ILE A 170 8.93 -1.88 9.78
N THR A 171 9.56 -2.98 9.36
CA THR A 171 8.94 -4.30 9.41
C THR A 171 9.13 -4.92 10.78
N VAL A 172 8.07 -5.51 11.30
CA VAL A 172 8.03 -6.18 12.60
C VAL A 172 7.56 -7.61 12.44
N LYS A 173 8.15 -8.54 13.21
CA LYS A 173 7.77 -9.96 13.22
C LYS A 173 6.69 -10.23 14.24
N GLU A 174 6.88 -9.68 15.44
CA GLU A 174 5.95 -9.80 16.55
C GLU A 174 5.17 -8.50 16.71
N PHE A 175 3.89 -8.61 16.89
CA PHE A 175 2.97 -7.50 17.10
C PHE A 175 1.73 -7.98 17.85
N PRO A 176 1.04 -7.08 18.61
CA PRO A 176 -0.18 -7.43 19.31
C PRO A 176 -1.23 -7.97 18.33
N LYS A 177 -1.73 -9.17 18.59
CA LYS A 177 -2.81 -9.78 17.80
C LYS A 177 -4.14 -9.19 18.22
N ILE A 178 -4.95 -8.81 17.26
CA ILE A 178 -6.35 -8.41 17.46
C ILE A 178 -7.19 -9.65 17.17
N LYS A 179 -8.11 -10.01 18.05
CA LYS A 179 -9.08 -11.07 17.75
C LYS A 179 -10.16 -10.52 16.81
N CYS A 180 -10.60 -11.33 15.86
CA CYS A 180 -11.76 -11.05 15.03
C CYS A 180 -13.07 -11.23 15.83
N GLY A 181 -14.18 -10.72 15.29
CA GLY A 181 -15.51 -11.01 15.79
C GLY A 181 -16.01 -12.38 15.35
N THR A 182 -17.31 -12.65 15.57
CA THR A 182 -17.97 -13.92 15.26
C THR A 182 -18.90 -13.88 14.06
N GLY A 183 -19.19 -12.69 13.53
CA GLY A 183 -20.10 -12.51 12.40
C GLY A 183 -19.55 -12.98 11.06
N GLU A 184 -20.39 -12.96 10.05
CA GLU A 184 -20.06 -13.27 8.66
C GLU A 184 -20.55 -12.13 7.77
N VAL A 185 -19.74 -11.74 6.76
CA VAL A 185 -20.09 -10.61 5.89
C VAL A 185 -19.63 -10.82 4.46
N GLY A 186 -20.53 -10.54 3.51
CA GLY A 186 -20.22 -10.41 2.09
C GLY A 186 -19.96 -8.96 1.72
N ILE A 187 -19.11 -8.72 0.72
CA ILE A 187 -18.72 -7.39 0.25
C ILE A 187 -18.81 -7.35 -1.27
N ASP A 188 -19.66 -6.45 -1.77
CA ASP A 188 -19.74 -6.08 -3.18
C ASP A 188 -18.85 -4.84 -3.44
N LEU A 189 -18.00 -4.91 -4.48
CA LEU A 189 -17.08 -3.85 -4.86
C LEU A 189 -17.64 -3.08 -6.07
N GLY A 190 -17.82 -1.78 -5.92
CA GLY A 190 -18.43 -0.94 -6.95
C GLY A 190 -17.63 0.32 -7.30
N CYS A 191 -18.01 0.99 -8.41
CA CYS A 191 -17.44 2.28 -8.80
C CYS A 191 -18.18 3.48 -8.18
N LYS A 192 -19.47 3.37 -7.86
CA LYS A 192 -20.25 4.42 -7.19
C LYS A 192 -19.90 4.45 -5.71
N ASP A 193 -20.17 3.39 -5.03
CA ASP A 193 -19.70 3.10 -3.70
C ASP A 193 -18.57 2.08 -3.82
N SER A 194 -17.45 2.36 -3.17
CA SER A 194 -16.21 1.57 -3.37
C SER A 194 -16.33 0.15 -2.82
N ALA A 195 -17.15 -0.01 -1.78
CA ALA A 195 -17.55 -1.29 -1.23
C ALA A 195 -18.87 -1.14 -0.46
N VAL A 196 -19.75 -2.14 -0.57
CA VAL A 196 -20.98 -2.25 0.20
C VAL A 196 -21.01 -3.62 0.88
N SER A 197 -21.31 -3.66 2.18
CA SER A 197 -21.40 -4.91 2.92
C SER A 197 -22.82 -5.48 2.88
N SER A 198 -22.96 -6.79 3.12
CA SER A 198 -24.26 -7.46 3.27
C SER A 198 -25.09 -6.91 4.43
N ASN A 199 -24.43 -6.24 5.39
CA ASN A 199 -25.07 -5.59 6.54
C ASN A 199 -25.44 -4.12 6.27
N GLY A 200 -25.22 -3.63 5.05
CA GLY A 200 -25.55 -2.26 4.65
C GLY A 200 -24.47 -1.20 4.93
N ASP A 201 -23.29 -1.59 5.46
CA ASP A 201 -22.18 -0.64 5.60
C ASP A 201 -21.62 -0.23 4.24
N VAL A 202 -21.42 1.07 4.04
CA VAL A 202 -20.96 1.63 2.75
C VAL A 202 -19.60 2.32 2.93
N LEU A 203 -18.69 2.05 2.00
CA LEU A 203 -17.45 2.79 1.85
C LEU A 203 -17.46 3.59 0.55
N THR A 204 -17.35 4.91 0.66
CA THR A 204 -17.22 5.82 -0.49
C THR A 204 -15.85 6.49 -0.48
N THR A 205 -15.06 6.31 -1.55
CA THR A 205 -13.70 6.89 -1.69
C THR A 205 -13.56 7.85 -2.87
N LYS A 206 -14.64 8.39 -3.42
CA LYS A 206 -14.66 9.31 -4.58
C LYS A 206 -14.05 10.69 -4.27
N LEU A 207 -12.84 10.69 -3.78
CA LEU A 207 -12.15 11.90 -3.34
C LEU A 207 -11.59 12.73 -4.51
N THR A 208 -11.24 12.09 -5.62
CA THR A 208 -10.69 12.81 -6.78
C THR A 208 -11.70 13.82 -7.33
N HIS A 209 -12.99 13.49 -7.33
CA HIS A 209 -14.05 14.41 -7.76
C HIS A 209 -14.17 15.61 -6.81
N GLN A 210 -14.13 15.39 -5.48
CA GLN A 210 -14.22 16.45 -4.47
C GLN A 210 -13.07 17.47 -4.55
N TYR A 211 -11.91 17.03 -5.05
CA TYR A 211 -10.72 17.87 -5.19
C TYR A 211 -10.46 18.32 -6.64
N ALA A 212 -11.35 18.01 -7.60
CA ALA A 212 -11.13 18.25 -9.03
C ALA A 212 -10.90 19.73 -9.33
N GLU A 213 -11.75 20.60 -8.83
CA GLU A 213 -11.65 22.04 -9.03
C GLU A 213 -10.36 22.64 -8.43
N LYS A 214 -10.06 22.29 -7.16
CA LYS A 214 -8.83 22.73 -6.49
C LYS A 214 -7.58 22.25 -7.22
N LEU A 215 -7.64 21.05 -7.80
CA LEU A 215 -6.54 20.48 -8.58
C LEU A 215 -6.40 21.22 -9.92
N ALA A 216 -7.49 21.47 -10.63
CA ALA A 216 -7.50 22.20 -11.90
C ALA A 216 -6.95 23.62 -11.72
N THR A 217 -7.36 24.34 -10.68
CA THR A 217 -6.85 25.67 -10.34
C THR A 217 -5.34 25.63 -10.08
N ALA A 218 -4.85 24.69 -9.29
CA ALA A 218 -3.42 24.56 -9.00
C ALA A 218 -2.60 24.16 -10.25
N GLN A 219 -3.19 23.38 -11.17
CA GLN A 219 -2.57 22.99 -12.44
C GLN A 219 -2.48 24.16 -13.41
N ARG A 220 -3.55 24.95 -13.59
CA ARG A 220 -3.55 26.18 -14.41
C ARG A 220 -2.52 27.17 -13.91
N ALA A 221 -2.41 27.35 -12.60
CA ALA A 221 -1.39 28.20 -11.97
C ALA A 221 0.03 27.60 -12.00
N LYS A 222 0.24 26.44 -12.65
CA LYS A 222 1.53 25.71 -12.71
C LYS A 222 2.17 25.46 -11.32
N ASN A 223 1.38 25.50 -10.25
CA ASN A 223 1.83 25.32 -8.87
C ASN A 223 2.06 23.84 -8.53
N LYS A 224 3.20 23.30 -8.98
CA LYS A 224 3.58 21.90 -8.79
C LYS A 224 3.58 21.46 -7.31
N LYS A 225 3.94 22.37 -6.38
CA LYS A 225 3.95 22.09 -4.94
C LYS A 225 2.53 21.85 -4.42
N ARG A 226 1.58 22.71 -4.82
CA ARG A 226 0.17 22.59 -4.45
C ARG A 226 -0.48 21.35 -5.04
N VAL A 227 -0.21 21.05 -6.32
CA VAL A 227 -0.69 19.83 -7.00
C VAL A 227 -0.25 18.57 -6.24
N LYS A 228 1.04 18.45 -5.87
CA LYS A 228 1.55 17.34 -5.06
C LYS A 228 0.88 17.24 -3.69
N ALA A 229 0.60 18.38 -3.05
CA ALA A 229 -0.06 18.40 -1.74
C ALA A 229 -1.51 17.89 -1.83
N ILE A 230 -2.27 18.28 -2.88
CA ILE A 230 -3.64 17.83 -3.11
C ILE A 230 -3.67 16.31 -3.38
N HIS A 231 -2.82 15.80 -4.28
CA HIS A 231 -2.74 14.35 -4.52
C HIS A 231 -2.38 13.56 -3.26
N ALA A 232 -1.45 14.08 -2.46
CA ALA A 232 -1.11 13.43 -1.19
C ALA A 232 -2.28 13.44 -0.20
N LYS A 233 -3.08 14.52 -0.15
CA LYS A 233 -4.28 14.59 0.69
C LYS A 233 -5.31 13.54 0.25
N ILE A 234 -5.62 13.49 -1.06
CA ILE A 234 -6.53 12.49 -1.64
C ILE A 234 -6.09 11.08 -1.25
N LYS A 235 -4.81 10.74 -1.50
CA LYS A 235 -4.27 9.42 -1.16
C LYS A 235 -4.40 9.08 0.32
N ASN A 236 -4.01 10.01 1.20
CA ASN A 236 -4.00 9.74 2.64
C ASN A 236 -5.43 9.61 3.19
N THR A 237 -6.36 10.47 2.74
CA THR A 237 -7.78 10.39 3.15
C THR A 237 -8.39 9.07 2.68
N ARG A 238 -8.14 8.66 1.42
CA ARG A 238 -8.61 7.37 0.91
C ARG A 238 -8.09 6.21 1.76
N GLN A 239 -6.80 6.20 2.06
CA GLN A 239 -6.20 5.16 2.90
C GLN A 239 -6.83 5.11 4.30
N ASP A 240 -7.07 6.26 4.93
CA ASP A 240 -7.69 6.33 6.25
C ASP A 240 -9.13 5.77 6.23
N LEU A 241 -9.94 6.14 5.24
CA LEU A 241 -11.30 5.62 5.05
C LEU A 241 -11.29 4.09 4.88
N ILE A 242 -10.43 3.58 3.99
CA ILE A 242 -10.29 2.14 3.77
C ILE A 242 -9.82 1.44 5.05
N HIS A 243 -8.85 2.01 5.78
CA HIS A 243 -8.38 1.44 7.04
C HIS A 243 -9.47 1.36 8.10
N LYS A 244 -10.30 2.39 8.25
CA LYS A 244 -11.43 2.42 9.18
C LYS A 244 -12.46 1.36 8.83
N PHE A 245 -12.88 1.31 7.56
CA PHE A 245 -13.84 0.34 7.05
C PHE A 245 -13.37 -1.10 7.25
N THR A 246 -12.19 -1.44 6.72
CA THR A 246 -11.65 -2.80 6.83
C THR A 246 -11.36 -3.22 8.28
N SER A 247 -10.96 -2.29 9.16
CA SER A 247 -10.79 -2.59 10.59
C SER A 247 -12.12 -2.84 11.30
N LYS A 248 -13.18 -2.10 10.94
CA LYS A 248 -14.54 -2.33 11.47
C LYS A 248 -15.01 -3.74 11.10
N LEU A 249 -14.86 -4.11 9.83
CA LEU A 249 -15.28 -5.43 9.33
C LEU A 249 -14.56 -6.57 10.05
N VAL A 250 -13.22 -6.52 10.15
CA VAL A 250 -12.43 -7.58 10.81
C VAL A 250 -12.74 -7.69 12.29
N LYS A 251 -13.01 -6.57 12.97
CA LYS A 251 -13.40 -6.60 14.39
C LYS A 251 -14.77 -7.24 14.64
N ALA A 252 -15.67 -7.18 13.67
CA ALA A 252 -17.04 -7.68 13.81
C ALA A 252 -17.21 -9.12 13.31
N ASN A 253 -16.36 -9.60 12.41
CA ASN A 253 -16.62 -10.83 11.67
C ASN A 253 -15.47 -11.84 11.77
N SER A 254 -15.81 -13.12 11.77
CA SER A 254 -14.91 -14.27 11.64
C SER A 254 -14.70 -14.69 10.18
N LEU A 255 -15.66 -14.37 9.29
CA LEU A 255 -15.60 -14.63 7.87
C LEU A 255 -15.92 -13.37 7.07
N ILE A 256 -15.04 -13.04 6.09
CA ILE A 256 -15.23 -11.94 5.15
C ILE A 256 -15.09 -12.47 3.73
N VAL A 257 -16.19 -12.39 2.96
CA VAL A 257 -16.24 -12.84 1.57
C VAL A 257 -16.32 -11.63 0.64
N VAL A 258 -15.46 -11.58 -0.38
CA VAL A 258 -15.38 -10.45 -1.31
C VAL A 258 -15.56 -10.92 -2.75
N GLY A 259 -16.28 -10.17 -3.58
CA GLY A 259 -16.39 -10.43 -5.00
C GLY A 259 -15.03 -10.32 -5.72
N LYS A 260 -14.75 -11.28 -6.61
CA LYS A 260 -13.47 -11.37 -7.34
C LYS A 260 -13.46 -10.47 -8.58
N ILE A 261 -13.29 -9.17 -8.39
CA ILE A 261 -13.06 -8.23 -9.48
C ILE A 261 -11.56 -8.13 -9.82
N LYS A 262 -11.20 -8.28 -11.09
CA LYS A 262 -9.85 -8.00 -11.60
C LYS A 262 -9.73 -6.53 -11.97
N SER A 263 -9.22 -5.68 -11.07
CA SER A 263 -9.03 -4.25 -11.31
C SER A 263 -8.12 -3.95 -12.53
N THR A 264 -7.20 -4.86 -12.86
CA THR A 264 -6.30 -4.75 -14.02
C THR A 264 -7.05 -4.78 -15.36
N SER A 265 -8.20 -5.43 -15.44
CA SER A 265 -9.03 -5.49 -16.67
C SER A 265 -9.61 -4.13 -17.05
N PHE A 266 -9.64 -3.17 -16.14
CA PHE A 266 -10.21 -1.83 -16.37
C PHE A 266 -9.16 -0.74 -16.57
N THR A 267 -7.87 -1.06 -16.49
CA THR A 267 -6.79 -0.05 -16.52
C THR A 267 -6.66 0.68 -17.86
N SER A 268 -7.09 0.06 -18.95
CA SER A 268 -7.14 0.64 -20.32
C SER A 268 -8.52 1.18 -20.71
N SER A 269 -9.53 1.09 -19.84
CA SER A 269 -10.90 1.49 -20.13
C SER A 269 -11.20 2.93 -19.67
N LYS A 270 -12.33 3.49 -20.16
CA LYS A 270 -12.87 4.78 -19.68
C LYS A 270 -13.16 4.78 -18.17
N LEU A 271 -13.31 3.60 -17.57
CA LEU A 271 -13.54 3.43 -16.12
C LEU A 271 -12.27 3.42 -15.29
N ALA A 272 -11.08 3.42 -15.90
CA ALA A 272 -9.80 3.32 -15.19
C ALA A 272 -9.69 4.31 -14.02
N LYS A 273 -10.04 5.58 -14.24
CA LYS A 273 -10.01 6.62 -13.20
C LYS A 273 -10.94 6.29 -12.04
N SER A 274 -12.16 5.82 -12.31
CA SER A 274 -13.14 5.45 -11.27
C SER A 274 -12.69 4.23 -10.47
N VAL A 275 -12.11 3.22 -11.13
CA VAL A 275 -11.57 2.02 -10.48
C VAL A 275 -10.38 2.35 -9.60
N TYR A 276 -9.45 3.20 -10.07
CA TYR A 276 -8.35 3.68 -9.24
C TYR A 276 -8.84 4.51 -8.05
N ASP A 277 -9.89 5.30 -8.23
CA ASP A 277 -10.47 6.11 -7.15
C ASP A 277 -11.22 5.26 -6.13
N ALA A 278 -11.88 4.19 -6.57
CA ALA A 278 -12.55 3.22 -5.70
C ALA A 278 -11.57 2.44 -4.79
N GLY A 279 -10.34 2.21 -5.25
CA GLY A 279 -9.28 1.61 -4.44
C GLY A 279 -9.47 0.11 -4.13
N TRP A 280 -10.14 -0.67 -4.98
CA TRP A 280 -10.45 -2.09 -4.76
C TRP A 280 -9.24 -2.93 -4.40
N PHE A 281 -8.11 -2.74 -5.07
CA PHE A 281 -6.88 -3.45 -4.74
C PHE A 281 -6.45 -3.21 -3.29
N GLU A 282 -6.54 -1.95 -2.83
CA GLU A 282 -6.15 -1.59 -1.46
C GLU A 282 -7.12 -2.13 -0.42
N ILE A 283 -8.44 -2.16 -0.73
CA ILE A 283 -9.46 -2.78 0.14
C ILE A 283 -9.14 -4.26 0.32
N LYS A 284 -8.98 -5.01 -0.79
CA LYS A 284 -8.68 -6.45 -0.76
C LYS A 284 -7.35 -6.73 -0.03
N ARG A 285 -6.30 -5.99 -0.37
CA ARG A 285 -5.00 -6.13 0.31
C ARG A 285 -5.09 -5.88 1.81
N GLN A 286 -5.90 -4.90 2.24
CA GLN A 286 -6.06 -4.62 3.68
C GLN A 286 -6.89 -5.67 4.40
N LEU A 287 -7.93 -6.19 3.77
CA LEU A 287 -8.71 -7.30 4.32
C LEU A 287 -7.84 -8.54 4.47
N ASP A 288 -7.13 -8.95 3.42
CA ASP A 288 -6.26 -10.12 3.43
C ASP A 288 -5.29 -10.11 4.61
N TYR A 289 -4.42 -9.08 4.75
CA TYR A 289 -3.45 -9.11 5.85
C TYR A 289 -4.06 -8.85 7.23
N LYS A 290 -5.18 -8.11 7.33
CA LYS A 290 -5.84 -7.89 8.62
C LYS A 290 -6.55 -9.13 9.11
N CYS A 291 -7.22 -9.86 8.21
CA CYS A 291 -7.85 -11.13 8.51
C CYS A 291 -6.80 -12.16 8.96
N ALA A 292 -5.70 -12.31 8.20
CA ALA A 292 -4.59 -13.18 8.58
C ALA A 292 -4.01 -12.84 9.97
N ASN A 293 -3.94 -11.53 10.31
CA ASN A 293 -3.43 -11.10 11.62
C ASN A 293 -4.42 -11.30 12.77
N ALA A 294 -5.72 -11.30 12.48
CA ALA A 294 -6.79 -11.40 13.47
C ALA A 294 -7.35 -12.82 13.64
N GLY A 295 -6.95 -13.77 12.79
CA GLY A 295 -7.53 -15.11 12.73
C GLY A 295 -8.92 -15.13 12.09
N CYS A 296 -9.24 -14.16 11.25
CA CYS A 296 -10.46 -14.09 10.46
C CYS A 296 -10.23 -14.77 9.10
N HIS A 297 -11.23 -15.47 8.58
CA HIS A 297 -11.18 -16.04 7.23
C HIS A 297 -11.50 -14.98 6.18
N TYR A 298 -10.66 -14.91 5.14
CA TYR A 298 -10.84 -14.04 3.99
C TYR A 298 -10.92 -14.88 2.71
N ILE A 299 -12.00 -14.71 1.94
CA ILE A 299 -12.26 -15.49 0.73
C ILE A 299 -12.65 -14.53 -0.40
N GLU A 300 -12.09 -14.74 -1.60
CA GLU A 300 -12.56 -14.09 -2.84
C GLU A 300 -13.35 -15.08 -3.68
N VAL A 301 -14.61 -14.75 -4.01
CA VAL A 301 -15.52 -15.62 -4.77
C VAL A 301 -15.90 -15.01 -6.11
N ASN A 302 -16.36 -15.83 -7.05
CA ASN A 302 -16.92 -15.35 -8.30
C ASN A 302 -18.20 -14.55 -8.03
N GLU A 303 -18.26 -13.31 -8.49
CA GLU A 303 -19.38 -12.40 -8.29
C GLU A 303 -20.39 -12.39 -9.46
N ALA A 304 -20.24 -13.29 -10.44
CA ALA A 304 -21.12 -13.33 -11.58
C ALA A 304 -22.58 -13.43 -11.15
N TYR A 305 -23.42 -12.54 -11.67
CA TYR A 305 -24.84 -12.43 -11.36
C TYR A 305 -25.21 -12.06 -9.92
N SER A 306 -24.26 -11.78 -9.03
CA SER A 306 -24.57 -11.44 -7.63
C SER A 306 -25.57 -10.28 -7.47
N THR A 307 -25.43 -9.23 -8.28
CA THR A 307 -26.35 -8.08 -8.28
C THR A 307 -27.67 -8.32 -9.03
N GLN A 308 -27.79 -9.42 -9.76
CA GLN A 308 -28.97 -9.77 -10.57
C GLN A 308 -29.82 -10.88 -9.96
N THR A 309 -29.26 -11.67 -9.07
CA THR A 309 -29.98 -12.75 -8.38
C THR A 309 -30.65 -12.17 -7.14
N CYS A 310 -31.92 -12.44 -6.94
CA CYS A 310 -32.61 -12.08 -5.71
C CYS A 310 -32.01 -12.84 -4.53
N SER A 311 -31.48 -12.12 -3.53
CA SER A 311 -30.86 -12.75 -2.35
C SER A 311 -31.87 -13.44 -1.42
N CYS A 312 -33.17 -13.30 -1.68
CA CYS A 312 -34.24 -13.92 -0.90
C CYS A 312 -34.72 -15.24 -1.54
N CYS A 313 -35.00 -15.24 -2.86
CA CYS A 313 -35.60 -16.42 -3.54
C CYS A 313 -34.80 -16.95 -4.73
N GLY A 314 -33.67 -16.39 -5.07
CA GLY A 314 -32.84 -16.83 -6.20
C GLY A 314 -33.33 -16.42 -7.61
N SER A 315 -34.51 -15.83 -7.74
CA SER A 315 -35.07 -15.37 -9.03
C SER A 315 -34.21 -14.29 -9.67
N ARG A 316 -34.11 -14.31 -11.02
CA ARG A 316 -33.44 -13.28 -11.83
C ARG A 316 -34.36 -12.52 -12.77
N GLN A 317 -35.66 -12.77 -12.73
CA GLN A 317 -36.59 -12.25 -13.73
C GLN A 317 -36.70 -10.73 -13.72
N ASP A 318 -36.89 -10.13 -12.53
CA ASP A 318 -37.18 -8.70 -12.37
C ASP A 318 -35.93 -7.85 -12.10
N SER A 319 -34.75 -8.47 -12.07
CA SER A 319 -33.50 -7.77 -11.72
C SER A 319 -33.02 -6.83 -12.83
N PRO A 320 -32.41 -5.69 -12.49
CA PRO A 320 -31.82 -4.79 -13.48
C PRO A 320 -30.68 -5.45 -14.24
N LYS A 321 -30.79 -5.53 -15.57
CA LYS A 321 -29.84 -6.21 -16.47
C LYS A 321 -29.16 -5.22 -17.40
N GLY A 322 -27.96 -5.60 -17.90
CA GLY A 322 -27.24 -4.86 -18.93
C GLY A 322 -26.81 -3.45 -18.51
N ARG A 323 -26.45 -2.63 -19.49
CA ARG A 323 -26.01 -1.24 -19.28
C ARG A 323 -27.13 -0.33 -18.80
N SER A 324 -28.34 -0.49 -19.31
CA SER A 324 -29.54 0.28 -18.89
C SER A 324 -29.86 0.06 -17.42
N GLY A 325 -29.63 -1.14 -16.89
CA GLY A 325 -29.83 -1.46 -15.47
C GLY A 325 -28.78 -0.92 -14.50
N LEU A 326 -27.65 -0.39 -14.98
CA LEU A 326 -26.56 0.06 -14.11
C LEU A 326 -26.96 1.25 -13.20
N GLY A 327 -27.91 2.08 -13.62
CA GLY A 327 -28.42 3.21 -12.84
C GLY A 327 -29.43 2.84 -11.77
N ILE A 328 -30.07 1.68 -11.89
CA ILE A 328 -31.14 1.22 -10.98
C ILE A 328 -30.53 0.69 -9.70
N ARG A 329 -30.80 1.35 -8.59
CA ARG A 329 -30.24 1.01 -7.28
C ARG A 329 -31.22 0.26 -6.39
N VAL A 330 -32.50 0.48 -6.59
CA VAL A 330 -33.58 -0.20 -5.87
C VAL A 330 -34.47 -0.90 -6.89
N TRP A 331 -34.76 -2.17 -6.64
CA TRP A 331 -35.63 -2.96 -7.51
C TRP A 331 -36.48 -3.91 -6.69
N PHE A 332 -37.62 -4.32 -7.25
CA PHE A 332 -38.59 -5.17 -6.60
C PHE A 332 -38.64 -6.54 -7.26
N CYS A 333 -38.51 -7.59 -6.48
CA CYS A 333 -38.68 -8.96 -6.92
C CYS A 333 -40.12 -9.39 -6.86
N ARG A 334 -40.78 -9.60 -7.98
CA ARG A 334 -42.18 -10.02 -8.04
C ARG A 334 -42.40 -11.45 -7.52
N SER A 335 -41.39 -12.32 -7.63
CA SER A 335 -41.47 -13.71 -7.18
C SER A 335 -41.62 -13.84 -5.66
N CYS A 336 -40.87 -13.06 -4.87
CA CYS A 336 -40.95 -13.10 -3.40
C CYS A 336 -41.40 -11.77 -2.77
N LYS A 337 -41.85 -10.79 -3.56
CA LYS A 337 -42.36 -9.50 -3.12
C LYS A 337 -41.38 -8.69 -2.23
N THR A 338 -40.05 -8.88 -2.43
CA THR A 338 -39.04 -8.20 -1.65
C THR A 338 -38.43 -7.05 -2.45
N THR A 339 -38.27 -5.89 -1.81
CA THR A 339 -37.50 -4.75 -2.36
C THR A 339 -36.06 -4.86 -1.98
N HIS A 340 -35.19 -4.72 -2.97
CA HIS A 340 -33.72 -4.84 -2.80
C HIS A 340 -32.99 -3.53 -3.10
N ASN A 341 -32.06 -3.15 -2.23
CA ASN A 341 -30.94 -2.33 -2.64
C ASN A 341 -29.97 -3.22 -3.42
N ARG A 342 -29.64 -2.85 -4.65
CA ARG A 342 -28.87 -3.67 -5.59
C ARG A 342 -27.50 -4.09 -5.04
N ASP A 343 -26.79 -3.13 -4.43
CA ASP A 343 -25.41 -3.35 -3.97
C ASP A 343 -25.42 -4.21 -2.68
N VAL A 344 -26.39 -4.00 -1.78
CA VAL A 344 -26.59 -4.85 -0.59
C VAL A 344 -27.04 -6.26 -0.98
N ASN A 345 -27.94 -6.38 -1.98
CA ASN A 345 -28.35 -7.66 -2.54
C ASN A 345 -27.15 -8.43 -3.12
N GLY A 346 -26.30 -7.74 -3.89
CA GLY A 346 -25.08 -8.31 -4.41
C GLY A 346 -24.14 -8.83 -3.31
N ALA A 347 -23.95 -8.04 -2.26
CA ALA A 347 -23.14 -8.42 -1.12
C ALA A 347 -23.68 -9.64 -0.35
N LYS A 348 -25.01 -9.75 -0.21
CA LYS A 348 -25.66 -10.94 0.38
C LYS A 348 -25.41 -12.20 -0.46
N ASN A 349 -25.57 -12.11 -1.78
CA ASN A 349 -25.31 -13.22 -2.68
C ASN A 349 -23.83 -13.64 -2.67
N ILE A 350 -22.89 -12.67 -2.61
CA ILE A 350 -21.46 -12.94 -2.45
C ILE A 350 -21.20 -13.73 -1.16
N LEU A 351 -21.86 -13.38 -0.06
CA LEU A 351 -21.74 -14.13 1.20
C LEU A 351 -22.24 -15.56 1.05
N VAL A 352 -23.42 -15.76 0.45
CA VAL A 352 -24.02 -17.10 0.24
C VAL A 352 -23.09 -17.99 -0.58
N VAL A 353 -22.48 -17.46 -1.66
CA VAL A 353 -21.46 -18.19 -2.45
C VAL A 353 -20.27 -18.59 -1.59
N GLY A 354 -19.77 -17.67 -0.75
CA GLY A 354 -18.62 -17.93 0.12
C GLY A 354 -18.89 -18.97 1.22
N LEU A 355 -20.16 -19.12 1.62
CA LEU A 355 -20.59 -20.11 2.58
C LEU A 355 -20.87 -21.49 1.94
N GLY A 356 -20.76 -21.61 0.60
CA GLY A 356 -21.10 -22.84 -0.10
C GLY A 356 -22.59 -23.19 -0.05
N ARG A 357 -23.47 -22.21 0.11
CA ARG A 357 -24.93 -22.38 0.27
C ARG A 357 -25.72 -22.09 -1.03
N LEU A 358 -25.04 -22.10 -2.19
CA LEU A 358 -25.66 -22.01 -3.52
C LEU A 358 -25.69 -23.34 -4.20
#